data_68b8361e86f3d72f084bd0a459872cac
#
_entry.id   68b8361e86f3d72f084bd0a459872cac
#
_cell.length_a   1.000
_cell.length_b   1.000
_cell.length_c   1.000
_cell.angle_alpha   90.00
_cell.angle_beta   90.00
_cell.angle_gamma   90.00
#
_symmetry.space_group_name_H-M   'P 1'
#
loop_
_entity.id
_entity.type
_entity.pdbx_description
1 polymer ?
#
loop_
_entity_poly.entity_id
_entity_poly.type
_entity_poly.pdbx_seq_one_letter_code
_entity_poly.pdbx_strand_id
1 'polypeptide(L)'
;MKKYFIDEEETFAINDELGAKVELMGWEETPIVYVDNFYQNPDKVRNLALRCPSTNNPRICGGTAGTRVDMNMNLDHVHDVWKQIADNVYGLKMGEVNEFHRACLNVPFSVNVTQSKDRDRIPHVDFPPESTGRGWAGLIYLNKGKEISGGTGFYTYKGMQINTNQDGIWDEDYVADSIGPWELIHLAKMKYNRMIMYPDNILHGVYDKDLIYKDDLYRLAQVFFLPLHFAQQ
;
A
#
# COMPACT_ATOMS: atom_id res chain seq x y z
N MET A 1 17.56 21.50 -18.26
CA MET A 1 16.82 20.40 -17.63
C MET A 1 16.92 19.20 -18.58
N LYS A 2 17.62 18.11 -18.21
CA LYS A 2 17.68 16.91 -19.03
C LYS A 2 16.30 16.25 -19.00
N LYS A 3 15.61 16.19 -20.15
CA LYS A 3 14.39 15.38 -20.28
C LYS A 3 14.84 13.92 -20.22
N TYR A 4 14.54 13.24 -19.11
CA TYR A 4 14.67 11.79 -19.07
C TYR A 4 13.45 11.22 -19.80
N PHE A 5 13.71 10.53 -20.87
CA PHE A 5 12.69 9.71 -21.52
C PHE A 5 12.53 8.44 -20.68
N ILE A 6 11.34 8.19 -20.17
CA ILE A 6 10.98 6.97 -19.44
C ILE A 6 10.14 6.15 -20.40
N ASP A 7 10.62 4.96 -20.71
CA ASP A 7 9.81 3.95 -21.36
C ASP A 7 8.90 3.33 -20.30
N GLU A 8 7.66 3.79 -20.26
CA GLU A 8 6.69 3.37 -19.24
C GLU A 8 6.32 1.90 -19.42
N GLU A 9 6.16 1.43 -20.66
CA GLU A 9 5.82 0.06 -20.96
C GLU A 9 6.92 -0.90 -20.48
N GLU A 10 8.17 -0.62 -20.78
CA GLU A 10 9.31 -1.43 -20.32
C GLU A 10 9.54 -1.31 -18.81
N THR A 11 9.38 -0.10 -18.24
CA THR A 11 9.63 0.15 -16.81
C THR A 11 8.63 -0.58 -15.93
N PHE A 12 7.36 -0.60 -16.32
CA PHE A 12 6.27 -1.18 -15.54
C PHE A 12 5.77 -2.50 -16.12
N ALA A 13 6.56 -3.16 -16.96
CA ALA A 13 6.23 -4.48 -17.47
C ALA A 13 5.99 -5.48 -16.32
N ILE A 14 4.87 -6.18 -16.36
CA ILE A 14 4.46 -7.15 -15.35
C ILE A 14 4.90 -8.55 -15.79
N ASN A 15 5.27 -9.41 -14.85
CA ASN A 15 5.60 -10.79 -15.17
C ASN A 15 4.39 -11.54 -15.74
N ASP A 16 4.64 -12.35 -16.75
CA ASP A 16 3.61 -13.12 -17.45
C ASP A 16 3.01 -14.22 -16.56
N GLU A 17 3.78 -14.73 -15.61
CA GLU A 17 3.38 -15.78 -14.67
C GLU A 17 3.27 -15.20 -13.25
N LEU A 18 2.09 -14.69 -12.90
CA LEU A 18 1.78 -14.20 -11.56
C LEU A 18 1.12 -15.30 -10.73
N GLY A 19 1.84 -15.81 -9.75
CA GLY A 19 1.28 -16.73 -8.74
C GLY A 19 0.71 -15.93 -7.57
N ALA A 20 -0.62 -15.79 -7.49
CA ALA A 20 -1.28 -15.20 -6.34
C ALA A 20 -1.44 -16.23 -5.22
N LYS A 21 -0.98 -15.88 -4.01
CA LYS A 21 -1.21 -16.64 -2.78
C LYS A 21 -2.16 -15.85 -1.89
N VAL A 22 -3.20 -16.49 -1.39
CA VAL A 22 -4.12 -15.89 -0.41
C VAL A 22 -3.83 -16.45 0.97
N GLU A 23 -3.72 -15.60 1.96
CA GLU A 23 -3.68 -15.95 3.37
C GLU A 23 -4.88 -15.29 4.08
N LEU A 24 -5.39 -15.95 5.10
CA LEU A 24 -6.46 -15.41 5.94
C LEU A 24 -5.84 -14.83 7.22
N MET A 25 -6.23 -13.63 7.58
CA MET A 25 -5.70 -12.94 8.75
C MET A 25 -6.78 -12.65 9.79
N GLY A 26 -6.37 -12.78 11.05
CA GLY A 26 -7.24 -12.53 12.19
C GLY A 26 -8.39 -13.52 12.32
N TRP A 27 -9.24 -13.28 13.30
CA TRP A 27 -10.39 -14.13 13.62
C TRP A 27 -11.55 -13.98 12.63
N GLU A 28 -11.60 -12.87 11.87
CA GLU A 28 -12.58 -12.64 10.80
C GLU A 28 -12.19 -13.31 9.49
N GLU A 29 -11.04 -14.01 9.45
CA GLU A 29 -10.51 -14.68 8.26
C GLU A 29 -10.40 -13.73 7.06
N THR A 30 -10.01 -12.47 7.32
CA THR A 30 -9.88 -11.45 6.28
C THR A 30 -8.77 -11.81 5.30
N PRO A 31 -9.06 -11.90 4.00
CA PRO A 31 -8.06 -12.32 3.03
C PRO A 31 -7.04 -11.22 2.73
N ILE A 32 -5.77 -11.63 2.64
CA ILE A 32 -4.67 -10.85 2.09
C ILE A 32 -4.04 -11.61 0.93
N VAL A 33 -3.78 -10.91 -0.16
CA VAL A 33 -3.17 -11.46 -1.36
C VAL A 33 -1.70 -11.12 -1.41
N TYR A 34 -0.88 -12.09 -1.78
CA TYR A 34 0.55 -11.95 -2.05
C TYR A 34 0.84 -12.32 -3.50
N VAL A 35 1.59 -11.49 -4.21
CA VAL A 35 2.14 -11.81 -5.52
C VAL A 35 3.63 -11.48 -5.49
N ASP A 36 4.46 -12.52 -5.51
CA ASP A 36 5.91 -12.37 -5.61
C ASP A 36 6.33 -12.14 -7.06
N ASN A 37 7.44 -11.42 -7.24
CA ASN A 37 8.01 -11.10 -8.55
C ASN A 37 7.01 -10.38 -9.46
N PHE A 38 6.34 -9.35 -8.97
CA PHE A 38 5.27 -8.66 -9.68
C PHE A 38 5.75 -8.01 -10.98
N TYR A 39 6.79 -7.17 -10.92
CA TYR A 39 7.38 -6.53 -12.10
C TYR A 39 8.47 -7.38 -12.74
N GLN A 40 8.60 -7.34 -14.07
CA GLN A 40 9.74 -7.92 -14.79
C GLN A 40 11.03 -7.15 -14.49
N ASN A 41 10.95 -5.82 -14.39
CA ASN A 41 12.08 -4.92 -14.21
C ASN A 41 11.99 -4.09 -12.92
N PRO A 42 11.92 -4.70 -11.72
CA PRO A 42 11.67 -3.98 -10.47
C PRO A 42 12.77 -2.95 -10.13
N ASP A 43 13.99 -3.16 -10.62
CA ASP A 43 15.07 -2.19 -10.45
C ASP A 43 14.82 -0.88 -11.23
N LYS A 44 14.14 -0.92 -12.37
CA LYS A 44 13.74 0.30 -13.09
C LYS A 44 12.72 1.09 -12.30
N VAL A 45 11.69 0.41 -11.76
CA VAL A 45 10.66 1.03 -10.92
C VAL A 45 11.28 1.66 -9.66
N ARG A 46 12.15 0.90 -8.96
CA ARG A 46 12.86 1.39 -7.79
C ARG A 46 13.75 2.60 -8.11
N ASN A 47 14.55 2.52 -9.18
CA ASN A 47 15.44 3.60 -9.58
C ASN A 47 14.67 4.86 -9.99
N LEU A 48 13.48 4.70 -10.60
CA LEU A 48 12.58 5.81 -10.88
C LEU A 48 12.14 6.48 -9.58
N ALA A 49 11.64 5.72 -8.62
CA ALA A 49 11.22 6.25 -7.31
C ALA A 49 12.34 7.03 -6.61
N LEU A 50 13.58 6.52 -6.63
CA LEU A 50 14.73 7.16 -5.98
C LEU A 50 15.24 8.43 -6.70
N ARG A 51 14.92 8.60 -7.98
CA ARG A 51 15.35 9.77 -8.78
C ARG A 51 14.32 10.89 -8.80
N CYS A 52 13.09 10.57 -8.47
CA CYS A 52 12.01 11.54 -8.49
C CYS A 52 11.98 12.35 -7.19
N PRO A 53 11.63 13.64 -7.24
CA PRO A 53 11.47 14.44 -6.05
C PRO A 53 10.29 13.90 -5.25
N SER A 54 10.46 13.78 -3.93
CA SER A 54 9.39 13.46 -3.00
C SER A 54 8.91 14.70 -2.28
N THR A 55 7.68 14.67 -1.79
CA THR A 55 7.06 15.75 -1.05
C THR A 55 6.41 15.24 0.23
N ASN A 56 6.34 16.08 1.25
CA ASN A 56 5.58 15.84 2.47
C ASN A 56 4.31 16.73 2.54
N ASN A 57 3.88 17.29 1.41
CA ASN A 57 2.71 18.15 1.38
C ASN A 57 1.45 17.37 1.82
N PRO A 58 0.79 17.73 2.94
CA PRO A 58 -0.36 17.00 3.46
C PRO A 58 -1.54 16.91 2.49
N ARG A 59 -1.66 17.85 1.55
CA ARG A 59 -2.70 17.83 0.51
C ARG A 59 -2.48 16.74 -0.54
N ILE A 60 -1.25 16.29 -0.69
CA ILE A 60 -0.86 15.26 -1.66
C ILE A 60 -0.66 13.93 -0.94
N CYS A 61 -0.03 13.96 0.24
CA CYS A 61 0.37 12.75 0.95
C CYS A 61 -0.72 12.18 1.89
N GLY A 62 -1.81 12.90 2.14
CA GLY A 62 -3.00 12.40 2.83
C GLY A 62 -2.74 11.69 4.16
N GLY A 63 -1.79 12.19 5.00
CA GLY A 63 -1.44 11.53 6.26
C GLY A 63 -0.41 10.40 6.12
N THR A 64 0.23 10.26 4.96
CA THR A 64 1.32 9.29 4.76
C THR A 64 2.52 9.64 5.63
N ALA A 65 3.03 8.66 6.37
CA ALA A 65 4.29 8.81 7.09
C ALA A 65 5.44 9.12 6.13
N GLY A 66 6.27 10.13 6.45
CA GLY A 66 7.42 10.52 5.66
C GLY A 66 7.07 11.37 4.43
N THR A 67 7.63 11.02 3.29
CA THR A 67 7.41 11.72 2.02
C THR A 67 6.84 10.78 0.96
N ARG A 68 6.26 11.37 -0.09
CA ARG A 68 5.71 10.61 -1.21
C ARG A 68 6.27 11.12 -2.53
N VAL A 69 6.63 10.20 -3.40
CA VAL A 69 6.85 10.46 -4.83
C VAL A 69 5.53 10.22 -5.54
N ASP A 70 5.02 11.24 -6.23
CA ASP A 70 3.82 11.14 -7.04
C ASP A 70 4.12 11.56 -8.47
N MET A 71 3.85 10.69 -9.43
CA MET A 71 4.06 10.94 -10.84
C MET A 71 2.86 10.49 -11.66
N ASN A 72 2.46 11.35 -12.58
CA ASN A 72 1.45 10.99 -13.57
C ASN A 72 2.10 10.14 -14.67
N MET A 73 1.81 8.84 -14.66
CA MET A 73 2.29 7.85 -15.61
C MET A 73 1.12 6.99 -16.08
N ASN A 74 1.20 6.48 -17.30
CA ASN A 74 0.19 5.54 -17.77
C ASN A 74 0.47 4.14 -17.19
N LEU A 75 -0.27 3.78 -16.16
CA LEU A 75 -0.23 2.45 -15.52
C LEU A 75 -1.55 1.68 -15.69
N ASP A 76 -2.34 1.97 -16.74
CA ASP A 76 -3.64 1.33 -16.94
C ASP A 76 -3.51 -0.20 -16.95
N HIS A 77 -2.48 -0.74 -17.62
CA HIS A 77 -2.20 -2.17 -17.66
C HIS A 77 -1.85 -2.76 -16.28
N VAL A 78 -1.18 -2.00 -15.40
CA VAL A 78 -0.91 -2.43 -14.03
C VAL A 78 -2.20 -2.44 -13.20
N HIS A 79 -3.02 -1.41 -13.34
CA HIS A 79 -4.33 -1.33 -12.69
C HIS A 79 -5.26 -2.46 -13.13
N ASP A 80 -5.25 -2.81 -14.40
CA ASP A 80 -6.06 -3.93 -14.92
C ASP A 80 -5.67 -5.27 -14.30
N VAL A 81 -4.37 -5.51 -14.08
CA VAL A 81 -3.89 -6.70 -13.39
C VAL A 81 -4.31 -6.70 -11.92
N TRP A 82 -4.20 -5.57 -11.21
CA TRP A 82 -4.70 -5.46 -9.84
C TRP A 82 -6.19 -5.74 -9.74
N LYS A 83 -6.99 -5.19 -10.67
CA LYS A 83 -8.43 -5.46 -10.75
C LYS A 83 -8.72 -6.95 -10.98
N GLN A 84 -8.04 -7.58 -11.93
CA GLN A 84 -8.20 -9.01 -12.18
C GLN A 84 -7.86 -9.86 -10.95
N ILE A 85 -6.82 -9.52 -10.21
CA ILE A 85 -6.47 -10.21 -8.97
C ILE A 85 -7.57 -10.04 -7.93
N ALA A 86 -8.07 -8.81 -7.74
CA ALA A 86 -9.16 -8.53 -6.81
C ALA A 86 -10.43 -9.33 -7.19
N ASP A 87 -10.83 -9.31 -8.46
CA ASP A 87 -12.00 -10.01 -8.96
C ASP A 87 -11.89 -11.53 -8.74
N ASN A 88 -10.72 -12.10 -9.04
CA ASN A 88 -10.49 -13.54 -8.92
C ASN A 88 -10.46 -14.02 -7.47
N VAL A 89 -9.88 -13.24 -6.57
CA VAL A 89 -9.73 -13.63 -5.16
C VAL A 89 -11.02 -13.43 -4.37
N TYR A 90 -11.76 -12.38 -4.68
CA TYR A 90 -12.89 -11.99 -3.84
C TYR A 90 -14.24 -12.22 -4.51
N GLY A 91 -14.25 -12.68 -5.76
CA GLY A 91 -15.47 -12.96 -6.52
C GLY A 91 -16.33 -11.71 -6.77
N LEU A 92 -15.74 -10.54 -6.63
CA LEU A 92 -16.42 -9.26 -6.76
C LEU A 92 -16.21 -8.73 -8.18
N LYS A 93 -17.30 -8.61 -8.94
CA LYS A 93 -17.23 -7.83 -10.17
C LYS A 93 -17.05 -6.36 -9.79
N MET A 94 -15.89 -5.81 -10.07
CA MET A 94 -15.66 -4.39 -9.90
C MET A 94 -16.61 -3.61 -10.80
N GLY A 95 -17.47 -2.78 -10.19
CA GLY A 95 -18.30 -1.84 -10.91
C GLY A 95 -17.45 -0.79 -11.66
N GLU A 96 -18.10 -0.01 -12.54
CA GLU A 96 -17.43 1.11 -13.19
C GLU A 96 -16.91 2.11 -12.14
N VAL A 97 -15.65 2.47 -12.26
CA VAL A 97 -15.00 3.46 -11.38
C VAL A 97 -15.61 4.83 -11.67
N ASN A 98 -16.23 5.49 -10.67
CA ASN A 98 -16.78 6.82 -10.88
C ASN A 98 -15.69 7.90 -11.02
N GLU A 99 -16.09 9.11 -11.46
CA GLU A 99 -15.14 10.21 -11.73
C GLU A 99 -14.38 10.68 -10.47
N PHE A 100 -14.99 10.61 -9.29
CA PHE A 100 -14.33 10.98 -8.03
C PHE A 100 -13.16 10.04 -7.73
N HIS A 101 -13.35 8.76 -7.94
CA HIS A 101 -12.31 7.75 -7.72
C HIS A 101 -11.26 7.76 -8.84
N ARG A 102 -11.63 8.14 -10.06
CA ARG A 102 -10.62 8.44 -11.09
C ARG A 102 -9.71 9.59 -10.65
N ALA A 103 -10.22 10.59 -9.95
CA ALA A 103 -9.39 11.68 -9.42
C ALA A 103 -8.42 11.19 -8.32
N CYS A 104 -8.81 10.23 -7.49
CA CYS A 104 -7.92 9.59 -6.52
C CYS A 104 -6.92 8.62 -7.17
N LEU A 105 -7.28 8.03 -8.33
CA LEU A 105 -6.43 7.17 -9.14
C LEU A 105 -5.52 7.96 -10.10
N ASN A 106 -5.66 9.29 -10.17
CA ASN A 106 -4.92 10.16 -11.11
C ASN A 106 -3.44 10.38 -10.76
N VAL A 107 -2.92 9.69 -9.72
CA VAL A 107 -1.49 9.59 -9.49
C VAL A 107 -1.08 8.11 -9.55
N PRO A 108 -1.02 7.54 -10.74
CA PRO A 108 -0.85 6.10 -10.90
C PRO A 108 0.48 5.57 -10.39
N PHE A 109 1.52 6.40 -10.33
CA PHE A 109 2.79 6.04 -9.70
C PHE A 109 2.99 6.83 -8.41
N SER A 110 2.67 6.21 -7.29
CA SER A 110 2.80 6.79 -5.96
C SER A 110 3.69 5.91 -5.09
N VAL A 111 4.79 6.45 -4.57
CA VAL A 111 5.74 5.71 -3.72
C VAL A 111 5.92 6.41 -2.39
N ASN A 112 5.57 5.73 -1.30
CA ASN A 112 5.87 6.17 0.05
C ASN A 112 7.36 5.95 0.35
N VAL A 113 8.01 7.02 0.80
CA VAL A 113 9.42 7.07 1.19
C VAL A 113 9.49 7.40 2.68
N THR A 114 9.68 6.38 3.51
CA THR A 114 9.61 6.53 4.97
C THR A 114 10.92 6.18 5.65
N GLN A 115 11.18 6.86 6.79
CA GLN A 115 12.27 6.53 7.70
C GLN A 115 11.73 6.10 9.07
N SER A 116 12.56 5.43 9.86
CA SER A 116 12.19 4.95 11.20
C SER A 116 11.82 6.06 12.18
N LYS A 117 12.25 7.30 11.92
CA LYS A 117 11.92 8.49 12.73
C LYS A 117 10.56 9.13 12.37
N ASP A 118 9.96 8.74 11.26
CA ASP A 118 8.69 9.32 10.81
C ASP A 118 7.58 8.86 11.76
N ARG A 119 6.96 9.81 12.46
CA ARG A 119 6.10 9.55 13.62
C ARG A 119 4.72 9.01 13.27
N ASP A 120 4.21 9.31 12.09
CA ASP A 120 2.84 8.98 11.68
C ASP A 120 2.71 7.54 11.20
N ARG A 121 3.16 6.56 12.03
CA ARG A 121 3.13 5.13 11.70
C ARG A 121 2.12 4.35 12.52
N ILE A 122 1.15 5.05 13.07
CA ILE A 122 0.03 4.44 13.78
C ILE A 122 -0.81 3.63 12.79
N PRO A 123 -1.32 2.45 13.17
CA PRO A 123 -2.24 1.71 12.33
C PRO A 123 -3.46 2.54 11.98
N HIS A 124 -3.81 2.57 10.70
CA HIS A 124 -4.88 3.35 10.13
C HIS A 124 -5.66 2.53 9.10
N VAL A 125 -6.78 3.05 8.67
CA VAL A 125 -7.53 2.59 7.50
C VAL A 125 -7.34 3.62 6.38
N ASP A 126 -7.32 3.17 5.13
CA ASP A 126 -7.07 4.08 4.01
C ASP A 126 -8.27 4.97 3.69
N PHE A 127 -9.48 4.47 3.93
CA PHE A 127 -10.71 5.22 3.70
C PHE A 127 -11.60 5.23 4.95
N PRO A 128 -12.16 6.39 5.32
CA PRO A 128 -13.04 6.48 6.47
C PRO A 128 -14.33 5.69 6.24
N PRO A 129 -14.95 5.20 7.31
CA PRO A 129 -16.16 4.37 7.24
C PRO A 129 -17.36 5.01 6.53
N GLU A 130 -17.40 6.34 6.49
CA GLU A 130 -18.44 7.10 5.81
C GLU A 130 -18.27 7.11 4.28
N SER A 131 -17.10 6.72 3.78
CA SER A 131 -16.95 6.53 2.35
C SER A 131 -17.82 5.34 1.93
N THR A 132 -18.77 5.58 1.04
CA THR A 132 -19.76 4.60 0.60
C THR A 132 -19.15 3.46 -0.24
N GLY A 133 -17.84 3.41 -0.38
CA GLY A 133 -17.09 2.41 -1.12
C GLY A 133 -16.23 1.56 -0.19
N ARG A 134 -16.41 0.25 -0.24
CA ARG A 134 -15.36 -0.69 0.15
C ARG A 134 -14.44 -0.84 -1.04
N GLY A 135 -13.16 -0.97 -0.79
CA GLY A 135 -12.17 -1.13 -1.84
C GLY A 135 -11.02 -1.99 -1.39
N TRP A 136 -10.00 -1.97 -2.21
CA TRP A 136 -8.75 -2.66 -1.96
C TRP A 136 -7.64 -1.64 -1.92
N ALA A 137 -6.80 -1.77 -0.93
CA ALA A 137 -5.52 -1.11 -0.86
C ALA A 137 -4.42 -2.13 -1.10
N GLY A 138 -3.28 -1.67 -1.54
CA GLY A 138 -2.12 -2.53 -1.65
C GLY A 138 -0.86 -1.76 -1.90
N LEU A 139 0.22 -2.51 -1.88
CA LEU A 139 1.54 -1.94 -2.12
C LEU A 139 2.48 -2.96 -2.75
N ILE A 140 3.53 -2.44 -3.39
CA ILE A 140 4.65 -3.22 -3.91
C ILE A 140 5.91 -2.77 -3.21
N TYR A 141 6.61 -3.70 -2.54
CA TYR A 141 7.86 -3.40 -1.86
C TYR A 141 9.02 -3.24 -2.85
N LEU A 142 9.73 -2.12 -2.75
CA LEU A 142 10.84 -1.77 -3.62
C LEU A 142 12.22 -1.79 -2.91
N ASN A 143 12.27 -2.22 -1.64
CA ASN A 143 13.52 -2.40 -0.91
C ASN A 143 14.21 -3.70 -1.30
N LYS A 144 15.55 -3.70 -1.40
CA LYS A 144 16.34 -4.89 -1.76
C LYS A 144 17.58 -5.11 -0.89
N GLY A 145 18.05 -6.36 -0.84
CA GLY A 145 19.23 -6.73 -0.11
C GLY A 145 19.12 -6.42 1.39
N LYS A 146 20.08 -5.69 1.96
CA LYS A 146 20.11 -5.30 3.37
C LYS A 146 19.02 -4.31 3.79
N GLU A 147 18.31 -3.74 2.84
CA GLU A 147 17.19 -2.83 3.09
C GLU A 147 15.87 -3.56 3.36
N ILE A 148 15.85 -4.89 3.23
CA ILE A 148 14.66 -5.70 3.46
C ILE A 148 14.52 -5.94 4.95
N SER A 149 13.55 -5.29 5.58
CA SER A 149 13.18 -5.51 6.99
C SER A 149 11.73 -5.16 7.23
N GLY A 150 11.11 -5.80 8.22
CA GLY A 150 9.74 -5.52 8.61
C GLY A 150 8.72 -5.86 7.55
N GLY A 151 7.82 -4.91 7.26
CA GLY A 151 6.74 -5.11 6.30
C GLY A 151 5.54 -4.20 6.54
N THR A 152 4.35 -4.78 6.42
CA THR A 152 3.07 -4.15 6.77
C THR A 152 2.41 -4.98 7.87
N GLY A 153 2.19 -4.37 9.02
CA GLY A 153 1.45 -4.97 10.13
C GLY A 153 -0.04 -4.73 9.95
N PHE A 154 -0.84 -5.72 10.31
CA PHE A 154 -2.30 -5.63 10.40
C PHE A 154 -2.71 -5.83 11.85
N TYR A 155 -3.64 -5.01 12.32
CA TYR A 155 -3.91 -4.86 13.74
C TYR A 155 -5.40 -4.95 14.06
N THR A 156 -5.68 -5.31 15.32
CA THR A 156 -6.95 -4.97 15.97
C THR A 156 -6.69 -3.87 17.00
N TYR A 157 -7.74 -3.10 17.29
CA TYR A 157 -7.75 -2.15 18.38
C TYR A 157 -8.87 -2.53 19.34
N LYS A 158 -8.54 -2.86 20.61
CA LYS A 158 -9.50 -3.36 21.60
C LYS A 158 -10.35 -4.53 21.08
N GLY A 159 -9.72 -5.44 20.31
CA GLY A 159 -10.38 -6.59 19.70
C GLY A 159 -11.21 -6.30 18.44
N MET A 160 -11.22 -5.07 17.94
CA MET A 160 -11.90 -4.71 16.68
C MET A 160 -10.89 -4.66 15.54
N GLN A 161 -11.18 -5.37 14.46
CA GLN A 161 -10.32 -5.45 13.27
C GLN A 161 -10.59 -4.32 12.28
N ILE A 162 -11.77 -3.74 12.30
CA ILE A 162 -12.20 -2.64 11.45
C ILE A 162 -12.29 -1.36 12.26
N ASN A 163 -11.75 -0.26 11.75
CA ASN A 163 -11.88 1.03 12.39
C ASN A 163 -13.27 1.63 12.11
N THR A 164 -14.07 1.76 13.15
CA THR A 164 -15.30 2.53 13.11
C THR A 164 -15.03 3.87 13.78
N ASN A 165 -14.65 4.89 13.04
CA ASN A 165 -14.48 6.26 13.50
C ASN A 165 -13.95 6.42 14.93
N GLN A 166 -12.67 6.65 15.08
CA GLN A 166 -12.07 6.74 16.39
C GLN A 166 -11.32 8.07 16.53
N ASP A 167 -12.07 9.14 16.71
CA ASP A 167 -11.51 10.38 17.23
C ASP A 167 -10.87 10.08 18.59
N GLY A 168 -9.53 10.25 18.69
CA GLY A 168 -8.81 10.18 19.95
C GLY A 168 -7.88 8.99 20.21
N ILE A 169 -7.64 8.09 19.22
CA ILE A 169 -6.70 6.97 19.38
C ILE A 169 -5.22 7.38 19.16
N TRP A 170 -4.99 8.61 18.78
CA TRP A 170 -3.75 9.11 18.18
C TRP A 170 -2.64 9.45 19.17
N ASP A 171 -2.75 9.04 20.45
CA ASP A 171 -1.79 9.40 21.50
C ASP A 171 -0.52 8.52 21.54
N GLU A 172 -0.40 7.52 20.67
CA GLU A 172 0.76 6.63 20.66
C GLU A 172 1.63 6.86 19.41
N ASP A 173 2.90 7.15 19.63
CA ASP A 173 3.85 7.53 18.56
C ASP A 173 4.17 6.42 17.55
N TYR A 174 4.07 5.13 17.93
CA TYR A 174 4.39 4.01 17.06
C TYR A 174 3.91 2.67 17.62
N VAL A 175 3.31 1.87 16.76
CA VAL A 175 2.88 0.50 17.06
C VAL A 175 3.64 -0.48 16.16
N ALA A 176 4.50 -1.31 16.73
CA ALA A 176 5.18 -2.37 15.99
C ALA A 176 4.59 -3.75 16.26
N ASP A 177 4.65 -4.19 17.49
CA ASP A 177 4.06 -5.44 17.95
C ASP A 177 2.71 -5.15 18.64
N SER A 178 2.18 -6.13 19.34
CA SER A 178 1.03 -5.89 20.22
C SER A 178 1.45 -5.00 21.38
N ILE A 179 0.83 -3.85 21.54
CA ILE A 179 1.08 -2.88 22.61
C ILE A 179 -0.21 -2.23 23.08
N GLY A 180 -0.44 -2.20 24.39
CA GLY A 180 -1.65 -1.61 24.98
C GLY A 180 -2.92 -2.21 24.38
N PRO A 181 -3.80 -1.38 23.76
CA PRO A 181 -5.04 -1.86 23.13
C PRO A 181 -4.82 -2.43 21.72
N TRP A 182 -3.61 -2.34 21.18
CA TRP A 182 -3.25 -2.82 19.85
C TRP A 182 -2.77 -4.27 19.89
N GLU A 183 -3.30 -5.08 19.00
CA GLU A 183 -2.87 -6.45 18.79
C GLU A 183 -2.47 -6.65 17.33
N LEU A 184 -1.24 -7.07 17.09
CA LEU A 184 -0.76 -7.46 15.77
C LEU A 184 -1.34 -8.83 15.41
N ILE A 185 -2.26 -8.86 14.44
CA ILE A 185 -2.94 -10.09 14.01
C ILE A 185 -2.27 -10.74 12.81
N HIS A 186 -1.52 -9.96 12.02
CA HIS A 186 -0.80 -10.47 10.86
C HIS A 186 0.35 -9.56 10.48
N LEU A 187 1.43 -10.15 9.95
CA LEU A 187 2.57 -9.42 9.41
C LEU A 187 2.85 -9.87 7.96
N ALA A 188 2.52 -8.99 7.02
CA ALA A 188 2.97 -9.16 5.64
C ALA A 188 4.44 -8.76 5.52
N LYS A 189 5.32 -9.76 5.63
CA LYS A 189 6.78 -9.55 5.58
C LYS A 189 7.20 -8.96 4.24
N MET A 190 8.06 -7.94 4.32
CA MET A 190 8.65 -7.32 3.14
C MET A 190 9.49 -8.33 2.36
N LYS A 191 9.30 -8.32 1.05
CA LYS A 191 10.15 -9.00 0.08
C LYS A 191 10.25 -8.12 -1.17
N TYR A 192 11.45 -7.98 -1.72
CA TYR A 192 11.65 -7.19 -2.93
C TYR A 192 10.74 -7.65 -4.06
N ASN A 193 10.07 -6.70 -4.72
CA ASN A 193 9.13 -6.96 -5.82
C ASN A 193 7.92 -7.84 -5.43
N ARG A 194 7.55 -7.82 -4.14
CA ARG A 194 6.31 -8.43 -3.65
C ARG A 194 5.21 -7.40 -3.64
N MET A 195 4.11 -7.71 -4.32
CA MET A 195 2.84 -7.02 -4.16
C MET A 195 2.05 -7.67 -3.02
N ILE A 196 1.42 -6.85 -2.19
CA ILE A 196 0.34 -7.28 -1.29
C ILE A 196 -0.91 -6.47 -1.59
N MET A 197 -2.08 -7.10 -1.42
CA MET A 197 -3.39 -6.46 -1.56
C MET A 197 -4.30 -6.93 -0.44
N TYR A 198 -5.07 -6.01 0.13
CA TYR A 198 -5.94 -6.23 1.29
C TYR A 198 -7.13 -5.25 1.26
N PRO A 199 -8.23 -5.53 2.00
CA PRO A 199 -9.35 -4.59 2.12
C PRO A 199 -8.89 -3.25 2.73
N ASP A 200 -9.33 -2.13 2.15
CA ASP A 200 -8.92 -0.77 2.51
C ASP A 200 -9.41 -0.30 3.90
N ASN A 201 -10.37 -1.03 4.47
CA ASN A 201 -10.96 -0.76 5.78
C ASN A 201 -10.31 -1.54 6.94
N ILE A 202 -9.21 -2.24 6.70
CA ILE A 202 -8.46 -2.96 7.74
C ILE A 202 -7.40 -2.07 8.36
N LEU A 203 -7.32 -2.07 9.69
CA LEU A 203 -6.26 -1.38 10.43
C LEU A 203 -4.90 -1.95 10.06
N HIS A 204 -4.07 -1.13 9.43
CA HIS A 204 -2.74 -1.51 8.99
C HIS A 204 -1.73 -0.37 9.16
N GLY A 205 -0.46 -0.72 9.16
CA GLY A 205 0.61 0.28 9.29
C GLY A 205 1.98 -0.26 8.92
N VAL A 206 2.95 0.63 8.87
CA VAL A 206 4.35 0.26 8.66
C VAL A 206 4.85 -0.54 9.86
N TYR A 207 5.33 -1.76 9.62
CA TYR A 207 6.03 -2.55 10.63
C TYR A 207 7.54 -2.43 10.41
N ASP A 208 8.23 -1.77 11.35
CA ASP A 208 9.68 -1.53 11.34
C ASP A 208 10.24 -1.63 12.76
N LYS A 209 10.14 -2.83 13.34
CA LYS A 209 10.57 -3.10 14.71
C LYS A 209 12.07 -2.84 14.93
N ASP A 210 12.86 -3.16 13.92
CA ASP A 210 14.33 -3.08 14.01
C ASP A 210 14.84 -1.64 13.79
N LEU A 211 13.95 -0.73 13.38
CA LEU A 211 14.25 0.68 13.15
C LEU A 211 15.48 0.89 12.24
N ILE A 212 15.56 0.12 11.15
CA ILE A 212 16.73 0.14 10.27
C ILE A 212 16.77 1.31 9.30
N TYR A 213 15.62 1.94 9.01
CA TYR A 213 15.51 3.01 8.00
C TYR A 213 15.97 4.33 8.57
N LYS A 214 17.30 4.51 8.61
CA LYS A 214 18.00 5.70 9.14
C LYS A 214 18.99 6.22 8.11
N ASP A 215 19.39 7.45 8.27
CA ASP A 215 20.36 8.15 7.42
C ASP A 215 19.91 8.12 5.94
N ASP A 216 20.61 7.39 5.08
CA ASP A 216 20.31 7.24 3.66
C ASP A 216 19.47 5.99 3.34
N LEU A 217 18.99 5.28 4.36
CA LEU A 217 18.11 4.12 4.19
C LEU A 217 16.65 4.53 4.33
N TYR A 218 15.84 4.16 3.35
CA TYR A 218 14.42 4.43 3.30
C TYR A 218 13.63 3.16 3.04
N ARG A 219 12.47 3.05 3.68
CA ARG A 219 11.46 2.10 3.27
C ARG A 219 10.76 2.66 2.04
N LEU A 220 10.71 1.89 0.97
CA LEU A 220 10.11 2.24 -0.30
C LEU A 220 8.94 1.31 -0.59
N ALA A 221 7.75 1.86 -0.70
CA ALA A 221 6.55 1.12 -1.04
C ALA A 221 5.73 1.89 -2.07
N GLN A 222 5.61 1.35 -3.27
CA GLN A 222 4.63 1.83 -4.23
C GLN A 222 3.26 1.46 -3.71
N VAL A 223 2.35 2.41 -3.61
CA VAL A 223 1.00 2.21 -3.08
C VAL A 223 -0.04 2.35 -4.17
N PHE A 224 -1.14 1.65 -4.02
CA PHE A 224 -2.27 1.74 -4.93
C PHE A 224 -3.59 1.50 -4.19
N PHE A 225 -4.67 2.01 -4.78
CA PHE A 225 -6.02 1.88 -4.24
C PHE A 225 -6.98 1.49 -5.37
N LEU A 226 -7.85 0.53 -5.09
CA LEU A 226 -8.89 0.06 -6.00
C LEU A 226 -10.25 0.24 -5.29
N PRO A 227 -10.90 1.39 -5.46
CA PRO A 227 -12.21 1.61 -4.85
C PRO A 227 -13.26 0.74 -5.53
N LEU A 228 -14.05 0.03 -4.72
CA LEU A 228 -15.23 -0.69 -5.20
C LEU A 228 -16.44 0.22 -5.16
N HIS A 229 -17.18 0.25 -6.24
CA HIS A 229 -18.54 0.75 -6.25
C HIS A 229 -19.51 -0.43 -6.25
N PHE A 230 -20.34 -0.50 -5.21
CA PHE A 230 -21.54 -1.29 -5.31
C PHE A 230 -22.47 -0.58 -6.29
N ALA A 231 -22.77 -1.20 -7.42
CA ALA A 231 -23.93 -0.80 -8.19
C ALA A 231 -25.12 -0.85 -7.22
N GLN A 232 -25.75 0.29 -6.95
CA GLN A 232 -27.01 0.29 -6.21
C GLN A 232 -27.97 -0.56 -7.05
N GLN A 233 -28.39 -1.70 -6.49
CA GLN A 233 -29.46 -2.52 -7.02
C GLN A 233 -30.79 -1.79 -6.84
#